data_10a53e7a32a3a5ee45788de0e644b69b
#
_entry.id   10a53e7a32a3a5ee45788de0e644b69b
#
_cell.length_a   1.000
_cell.length_b   1.000
_cell.length_c   1.000
_cell.angle_alpha   90.00
_cell.angle_beta   90.00
_cell.angle_gamma   90.00
#
_symmetry.space_group_name_H-M   'P 1'
#
loop_
_entity.id
_entity.type
_entity.pdbx_description
1 polymer ?
#
loop_
_entity_poly.entity_id
_entity_poly.type
_entity_poly.pdbx_seq_one_letter_code
_entity_poly.pdbx_strand_id
1 'polypeptide(L)' 'MPLELGDTTATLTGVVTVDEVEPLVGWLRATARPRVNLRRCSHLHTGAFQAMMRYRPRISAAPADPFLATRVLPLLASGG' A
#
# COMPACT_ATOMS: atom_id res chain seq x y z
N MET A 1 -11.74 -2.37 9.12
CA MET A 1 -11.34 -1.31 8.18
C MET A 1 -10.22 -1.84 7.31
N PRO A 2 -10.32 -1.74 6.00
CA PRO A 2 -9.24 -2.21 5.11
C PRO A 2 -7.99 -1.34 5.16
N LEU A 3 -8.07 -0.18 5.78
CA LEU A 3 -6.95 0.74 5.87
C LEU A 3 -6.80 1.23 7.31
N GLU A 4 -5.62 1.01 7.88
CA GLU A 4 -5.26 1.53 9.19
C GLU A 4 -4.03 2.40 9.05
N LEU A 5 -4.13 3.67 9.42
CA LEU A 5 -3.05 4.64 9.26
C LEU A 5 -2.41 4.93 10.61
N GLY A 6 -1.17 4.51 10.77
CA GLY A 6 -0.39 4.79 11.97
C GLY A 6 0.55 5.96 11.77
N ASP A 7 1.47 6.15 12.71
CA ASP A 7 2.42 7.27 12.63
C ASP A 7 3.38 7.14 11.44
N THR A 8 3.88 5.94 11.20
CA THR A 8 4.82 5.70 10.10
C THR A 8 4.42 4.51 9.22
N THR A 9 3.42 3.72 9.62
CA THR A 9 3.01 2.52 8.90
C THR A 9 1.54 2.54 8.60
N ALA A 10 1.19 2.30 7.34
CA ALA A 10 -0.18 2.04 6.92
C ALA A 10 -0.34 0.55 6.74
N THR A 11 -1.41 -0.02 7.31
CA THR A 11 -1.72 -1.44 7.17
C THR A 11 -2.94 -1.59 6.28
N LEU A 12 -2.77 -2.32 5.18
CA LEU A 12 -3.83 -2.57 4.22
C LEU A 12 -4.29 -4.02 4.38
N THR A 13 -5.60 -4.20 4.59
CA THR A 13 -6.17 -5.50 4.91
C THR A 13 -7.33 -5.81 3.98
N GLY A 14 -7.34 -7.02 3.42
CA GLY A 14 -8.43 -7.46 2.56
C GLY A 14 -8.50 -6.68 1.26
N VAL A 15 -9.71 -6.27 0.89
CA VAL A 15 -9.95 -5.56 -0.38
C VAL A 15 -9.82 -4.06 -0.14
N VAL A 16 -8.84 -3.44 -0.77
CA VAL A 16 -8.63 -1.99 -0.71
C VAL A 16 -9.33 -1.38 -1.92
N THR A 17 -10.40 -0.63 -1.66
CA THR A 17 -11.27 -0.08 -2.70
C THR A 17 -10.94 1.38 -2.97
N VAL A 18 -11.74 1.99 -3.88
CA VAL A 18 -11.56 3.40 -4.21
C VAL A 18 -11.75 4.30 -2.99
N ASP A 19 -12.56 3.87 -2.02
CA ASP A 19 -12.81 4.66 -0.83
C ASP A 19 -11.56 4.88 0.03
N GLU A 20 -10.59 3.97 -0.07
CA GLU A 20 -9.34 4.08 0.69
C GLU A 20 -8.27 4.89 -0.02
N VAL A 21 -8.45 5.19 -1.31
CA VAL A 21 -7.39 5.84 -2.09
C VAL A 21 -7.06 7.22 -1.55
N GLU A 22 -8.07 8.06 -1.34
CA GLU A 22 -7.84 9.43 -0.91
C GLU A 22 -7.21 9.53 0.49
N PRO A 23 -7.71 8.79 1.51
CA PRO A 23 -7.04 8.78 2.80
C PRO A 23 -5.60 8.28 2.72
N LEU A 24 -5.35 7.27 1.91
CA LEU A 24 -4.00 6.73 1.75
C LEU A 24 -3.07 7.78 1.12
N VAL A 25 -3.52 8.46 0.08
CA VAL A 25 -2.74 9.50 -0.58
C VAL A 25 -2.39 10.62 0.40
N GLY A 26 -3.37 11.08 1.16
CA GLY A 26 -3.15 12.12 2.16
C GLY A 26 -2.12 11.71 3.20
N TRP A 27 -2.21 10.47 3.66
CA TRP A 27 -1.28 9.94 4.64
C TRP A 27 0.14 9.81 4.07
N LEU A 28 0.26 9.27 2.84
CA LEU A 28 1.56 9.15 2.19
C LEU A 28 2.24 10.49 2.00
N ARG A 29 1.45 11.49 1.62
CA ARG A 29 1.98 12.84 1.42
C ARG A 29 2.47 13.47 2.72
N ALA A 30 1.76 13.22 3.81
CA ALA A 30 2.06 13.84 5.10
C ALA A 30 3.10 13.11 5.93
N THR A 31 3.44 11.87 5.57
CA THR A 31 4.28 11.03 6.39
C THR A 31 5.71 11.00 5.85
N ALA A 32 6.66 11.34 6.71
CA ALA A 32 8.08 11.18 6.36
C ALA A 32 8.43 9.70 6.44
N ARG A 33 9.08 9.17 5.42
CA ARG A 33 9.51 7.78 5.36
C ARG A 33 8.36 6.80 5.61
N PRO A 34 7.28 6.89 4.83
CA PRO A 34 6.13 6.03 5.05
C PRO A 34 6.44 4.56 4.78
N ARG A 35 5.80 3.69 5.57
CA ARG A 35 5.88 2.25 5.40
C ARG A 35 4.49 1.70 5.16
N VAL A 36 4.40 0.67 4.35
CA VAL A 36 3.13 0.03 4.04
C VAL A 36 3.24 -1.47 4.30
N ASN A 37 2.31 -1.99 5.10
CA ASN A 37 2.20 -3.41 5.37
C ASN A 37 1.11 -3.99 4.50
N LEU A 38 1.47 -4.90 3.61
CA LEU A 38 0.54 -5.51 2.64
C LEU A 38 0.25 -6.98 2.94
N ARG A 39 0.69 -7.49 4.07
CA ARG A 39 0.61 -8.92 4.34
C ARG A 39 -0.80 -9.48 4.20
N ARG A 40 -1.79 -8.76 4.68
CA ARG A 40 -3.17 -9.22 4.64
C ARG A 40 -4.01 -8.57 3.54
N CYS A 41 -3.36 -7.87 2.63
CA CYS A 41 -4.05 -7.26 1.50
C CYS A 41 -4.31 -8.33 0.44
N SER A 42 -5.56 -8.45 -0.02
CA SER A 42 -5.93 -9.44 -1.04
C SER A 42 -6.26 -8.79 -2.37
N HIS A 43 -6.60 -7.51 -2.37
CA HIS A 43 -6.90 -6.78 -3.60
C HIS A 43 -6.55 -5.31 -3.40
N LEU A 44 -5.96 -4.72 -4.42
CA LEU A 44 -5.49 -3.34 -4.35
C LEU A 44 -6.09 -2.56 -5.52
N HIS A 45 -6.91 -1.56 -5.21
CA HIS A 45 -7.47 -0.68 -6.23
C HIS A 45 -6.34 0.00 -7.01
N THR A 46 -6.55 0.18 -8.31
CA THR A 46 -5.54 0.79 -9.19
C THR A 46 -5.07 2.15 -8.67
N GLY A 47 -5.98 2.96 -8.14
CA GLY A 47 -5.62 4.26 -7.58
C GLY A 47 -4.69 4.16 -6.40
N ALA A 48 -4.89 3.15 -5.54
CA ALA A 48 -3.99 2.93 -4.41
C ALA A 48 -2.63 2.45 -4.88
N PHE A 49 -2.61 1.57 -5.89
CA PHE A 49 -1.37 1.12 -6.50
C PHE A 49 -0.58 2.30 -7.09
N GLN A 50 -1.28 3.17 -7.84
CA GLN A 50 -0.65 4.35 -8.42
C GLN A 50 -0.10 5.29 -7.36
N ALA A 51 -0.83 5.46 -6.25
CA ALA A 51 -0.36 6.30 -5.15
C ALA A 51 0.93 5.76 -4.57
N MET A 52 1.02 4.45 -4.39
CA MET A 52 2.23 3.84 -3.87
C MET A 52 3.38 3.92 -4.87
N MET A 53 3.10 3.83 -6.17
CA MET A 53 4.11 4.04 -7.19
C MET A 53 4.66 5.47 -7.15
N ARG A 54 3.79 6.43 -6.90
CA ARG A 54 4.18 7.84 -6.87
C ARG A 54 5.00 8.20 -5.62
N TYR A 55 4.53 7.77 -4.46
CA TYR A 55 5.17 8.16 -3.20
C TYR A 55 6.21 7.17 -2.70
N ARG A 56 6.24 5.98 -3.26
CA ARG A 56 7.25 4.96 -3.01
C ARG A 56 7.49 4.66 -1.53
N PRO A 57 6.43 4.30 -0.80
CA PRO A 57 6.62 3.91 0.59
C PRO A 57 7.41 2.61 0.67
N ARG A 58 8.10 2.41 1.78
CA ARG A 58 8.78 1.15 2.03
C ARG A 58 7.74 0.07 2.33
N ILE A 59 7.89 -1.09 1.71
CA ILE A 59 7.00 -2.21 1.97
C ILE A 59 7.55 -2.97 3.17
N SER A 60 6.88 -2.81 4.32
CA SER A 60 7.35 -3.42 5.57
C SER A 60 7.00 -4.89 5.67
N ALA A 61 5.93 -5.33 4.98
CA ALA A 61 5.56 -6.74 4.91
C ALA A 61 4.98 -7.02 3.54
N ALA A 62 5.50 -8.05 2.89
CA ALA A 62 5.07 -8.45 1.56
C ALA A 62 3.67 -9.08 1.61
N PRO A 63 2.86 -8.90 0.56
CA PRO A 63 1.55 -9.53 0.52
C PRO A 63 1.65 -11.05 0.50
N ALA A 64 0.77 -11.70 1.24
CA ALA A 64 0.66 -13.15 1.21
C ALA A 64 -0.10 -13.62 -0.03
N ASP A 65 -0.94 -12.76 -0.60
CA ASP A 65 -1.69 -13.08 -1.82
C ASP A 65 -0.75 -13.33 -2.99
N PRO A 66 -0.87 -14.49 -3.68
CA PRO A 66 0.07 -14.83 -4.75
C PRO A 66 0.08 -13.85 -5.90
N PHE A 67 -1.07 -13.31 -6.29
CA PHE A 67 -1.13 -12.34 -7.37
C PHE A 67 -0.37 -11.07 -7.01
N LEU A 68 -0.65 -10.52 -5.82
CA LEU A 68 0.02 -9.30 -5.38
C LEU A 68 1.51 -9.52 -5.19
N ALA A 69 1.90 -10.65 -4.63
CA ALA A 69 3.31 -10.95 -4.39
C ALA A 69 4.08 -11.12 -5.71
N THR A 70 3.44 -11.70 -6.73
CA THR A 70 4.10 -12.02 -7.98
C THR A 70 4.05 -10.90 -8.99
N ARG A 71 2.92 -10.19 -9.07
CA ARG A 71 2.68 -9.23 -10.14
C ARG A 71 2.79 -7.77 -9.69
N VAL A 72 2.43 -7.50 -8.44
CA VAL A 72 2.34 -6.12 -7.95
C VAL A 72 3.56 -5.73 -7.14
N LEU A 73 3.96 -6.56 -6.19
CA LEU A 73 5.08 -6.24 -5.31
C LEU A 73 6.37 -5.89 -6.06
N PRO A 74 6.79 -6.62 -7.10
CA PRO A 74 8.03 -6.25 -7.79
C PRO A 74 8.00 -4.84 -8.38
N LEU A 75 6.84 -4.39 -8.83
CA LEU A 75 6.70 -3.04 -9.38
C LEU A 75 6.84 -1.97 -8.30
N LEU A 76 6.34 -2.26 -7.10
CA LEU A 76 6.44 -1.33 -5.97
C LEU A 76 7.86 -1.30 -5.38
N ALA A 77 8.50 -2.44 -5.32
CA ALA A 77 9.82 -2.56 -4.72
C ALA A 77 10.95 -2.09 -5.63
N SER A 78 10.82 -2.31 -6.94
CA SER A 78 11.90 -2.04 -7.89
C SER A 78 12.08 -0.57 -8.19
N GLY A 79 11.11 0.25 -7.86
CA GLY A 79 11.19 1.67 -8.13
C GLY A 79 12.11 2.45 -7.20
N GLY A 80 12.69 1.76 -6.23
CA GLY A 80 13.52 2.37 -5.18
C GLY A 80 14.73 3.11 -5.67
#